data_1089f1d1067cc8733c0f1c0ffb79ce43
#
_entry.id   1089f1d1067cc8733c0f1c0ffb79ce43
#
_cell.length_a   1.000
_cell.length_b   1.000
_cell.length_c   1.000
_cell.angle_alpha   90.00
_cell.angle_beta   90.00
_cell.angle_gamma   90.00
#
_symmetry.space_group_name_H-M   'P 1'
#
loop_
_entity.id
_entity.type
_entity.pdbx_description
1 polymer ?
#
loop_
_entity_poly.entity_id
_entity_poly.type
_entity_poly.pdbx_seq_one_letter_code
_entity_poly.pdbx_strand_id
1 'polypeptide(L)'
;MVVRTMGAMALCAVAAMTPVLAPQAAAAQAWQPSKPIAIVIPFPPGPGLDLVARMVGDKLSASIGQPVVYENRTGASGSIAAEYVARAVPDGTTLMAAATSTHATNVHLIKNLSYDPIKNFTPIVESVETIGCIVVNTSVVPVNSVAELVAYAKANPGKLSFGSSGAGSFFHLAGELFNQVNGVNLAHVPYRGSVAAFTDLIGGHIQVNFTQLSQAVAYRDNPNLKVLAVLEETRFSRWPEYPSITEALPSYKMPPTWNGIVGPAGLPEPILQRLNAELNKALSLPEVKAKLEDNGYRVVGGSGEAFGKRIRDDIAFYGPIFKSVGVQAQ
;
A
#
# COMPACT_ATOMS: atom_id res chain seq x y z
N MET A 1 -61.60 -75.69 -51.75
CA MET A 1 -61.74 -75.13 -50.39
C MET A 1 -60.56 -74.22 -50.14
N VAL A 2 -60.78 -72.91 -50.20
CA VAL A 2 -59.76 -71.90 -50.30
C VAL A 2 -59.59 -71.27 -48.90
N VAL A 3 -58.40 -71.30 -48.37
CA VAL A 3 -58.08 -70.56 -47.12
C VAL A 3 -57.19 -69.37 -47.49
N ARG A 4 -57.70 -68.17 -47.26
CA ARG A 4 -56.98 -66.90 -47.39
C ARG A 4 -56.17 -66.63 -46.10
N THR A 5 -54.88 -66.46 -46.21
CA THR A 5 -54.02 -65.91 -45.14
C THR A 5 -53.79 -64.43 -45.41
N MET A 6 -54.25 -63.58 -44.45
CA MET A 6 -53.96 -62.15 -44.41
C MET A 6 -52.58 -61.91 -43.78
N GLY A 7 -51.71 -61.30 -44.55
CA GLY A 7 -50.39 -60.80 -44.01
C GLY A 7 -50.54 -59.41 -43.36
N ALA A 8 -50.15 -59.30 -42.13
CA ALA A 8 -50.09 -58.05 -41.43
C ALA A 8 -48.72 -57.37 -41.70
N MET A 9 -48.76 -56.18 -42.29
CA MET A 9 -47.55 -55.28 -42.47
C MET A 9 -47.34 -54.54 -41.23
N ALA A 10 -46.21 -54.81 -40.51
CA ALA A 10 -45.73 -54.02 -39.37
C ALA A 10 -44.93 -52.82 -39.88
N LEU A 11 -45.43 -51.62 -39.65
CA LEU A 11 -44.76 -50.36 -39.95
C LEU A 11 -43.79 -50.03 -38.77
N CYS A 12 -42.49 -50.21 -38.99
CA CYS A 12 -41.49 -49.77 -38.06
C CYS A 12 -41.25 -48.23 -38.20
N ALA A 13 -41.73 -47.43 -37.25
CA ALA A 13 -41.44 -46.04 -37.18
C ALA A 13 -40.02 -45.84 -36.57
N VAL A 14 -39.07 -45.47 -37.39
CA VAL A 14 -37.69 -45.00 -36.90
C VAL A 14 -37.81 -43.60 -36.40
N ALA A 15 -37.83 -43.44 -35.11
CA ALA A 15 -37.69 -42.13 -34.45
C ALA A 15 -36.25 -41.61 -34.62
N ALA A 16 -36.07 -40.61 -35.48
CA ALA A 16 -34.81 -39.91 -35.63
C ALA A 16 -34.54 -39.05 -34.34
N MET A 17 -33.68 -39.54 -33.44
CA MET A 17 -33.14 -38.75 -32.33
C MET A 17 -32.15 -37.73 -32.90
N THR A 18 -32.57 -36.49 -33.08
CA THR A 18 -31.65 -35.35 -33.31
C THR A 18 -30.89 -35.06 -32.02
N PRO A 19 -29.55 -35.07 -32.02
CA PRO A 19 -28.79 -34.62 -30.84
C PRO A 19 -29.02 -33.13 -30.64
N VAL A 20 -29.62 -32.72 -29.52
CA VAL A 20 -29.65 -31.34 -29.04
C VAL A 20 -28.23 -31.00 -28.63
N LEU A 21 -27.49 -30.30 -29.51
CA LEU A 21 -26.24 -29.63 -29.07
C LEU A 21 -26.62 -28.58 -28.04
N ALA A 22 -26.41 -28.91 -26.74
CA ALA A 22 -26.38 -27.89 -25.69
C ALA A 22 -25.29 -26.90 -26.02
N PRO A 23 -25.55 -25.57 -25.94
CA PRO A 23 -24.49 -24.58 -26.12
C PRO A 23 -23.44 -24.82 -25.01
N GLN A 24 -22.28 -25.31 -25.44
CA GLN A 24 -21.09 -25.30 -24.56
C GLN A 24 -20.82 -23.85 -24.23
N ALA A 25 -21.13 -23.43 -23.00
CA ALA A 25 -20.69 -22.14 -22.49
C ALA A 25 -19.16 -22.09 -22.68
N ALA A 26 -18.72 -21.30 -23.65
CA ALA A 26 -17.31 -21.05 -23.85
C ALA A 26 -16.79 -20.52 -22.51
N ALA A 27 -16.06 -21.33 -21.76
CA ALA A 27 -15.34 -20.89 -20.60
C ALA A 27 -14.48 -19.73 -21.10
N ALA A 28 -14.81 -18.51 -20.66
CA ALA A 28 -14.06 -17.31 -21.04
C ALA A 28 -12.59 -17.61 -20.74
N GLN A 29 -11.79 -17.70 -21.79
CA GLN A 29 -10.39 -18.07 -21.68
C GLN A 29 -9.75 -17.01 -20.79
N ALA A 30 -9.28 -17.41 -19.61
CA ALA A 30 -8.68 -16.48 -18.66
C ALA A 30 -7.54 -15.74 -19.39
N TRP A 31 -7.51 -14.41 -19.27
CA TRP A 31 -6.46 -13.60 -19.90
C TRP A 31 -5.07 -14.14 -19.54
N GLN A 32 -4.23 -14.25 -20.56
CA GLN A 32 -2.84 -14.65 -20.46
C GLN A 32 -1.97 -13.55 -21.12
N PRO A 33 -0.96 -13.01 -20.42
CA PRO A 33 -0.06 -12.04 -21.04
C PRO A 33 0.76 -12.69 -22.16
N SER A 34 0.87 -12.00 -23.30
CA SER A 34 1.66 -12.47 -24.46
C SER A 34 3.16 -12.13 -24.34
N LYS A 35 3.55 -11.30 -23.37
CA LYS A 35 4.92 -10.83 -23.13
C LYS A 35 5.14 -10.67 -21.62
N PRO A 36 6.42 -10.53 -21.15
CA PRO A 36 6.70 -10.27 -19.74
C PRO A 36 5.92 -9.08 -19.20
N ILE A 37 5.53 -9.17 -17.91
CA ILE A 37 4.87 -8.08 -17.20
C ILE A 37 5.94 -7.18 -16.58
N ALA A 38 5.97 -5.89 -16.93
CA ALA A 38 6.81 -4.90 -16.29
C ALA A 38 6.10 -4.31 -15.06
N ILE A 39 6.71 -4.39 -13.88
CA ILE A 39 6.31 -3.61 -12.71
C ILE A 39 7.26 -2.43 -12.58
N VAL A 40 6.76 -1.24 -12.84
CA VAL A 40 7.48 0.02 -12.73
C VAL A 40 7.47 0.48 -11.28
N ILE A 41 8.65 0.71 -10.70
CA ILE A 41 8.83 1.08 -9.30
C ILE A 41 9.39 2.51 -9.24
N PRO A 42 8.70 3.45 -8.54
CA PRO A 42 9.06 4.88 -8.55
C PRO A 42 10.28 5.24 -7.69
N PHE A 43 10.85 4.29 -6.96
CA PHE A 43 11.94 4.49 -6.03
C PHE A 43 13.14 3.58 -6.34
N PRO A 44 14.33 3.88 -5.77
CA PRO A 44 15.52 3.05 -5.92
C PRO A 44 15.28 1.61 -5.45
N PRO A 45 16.04 0.63 -5.98
CA PRO A 45 16.01 -0.73 -5.46
C PRO A 45 16.39 -0.77 -3.98
N GLY A 46 15.73 -1.67 -3.22
CA GLY A 46 16.06 -1.91 -1.81
C GLY A 46 14.82 -2.11 -0.91
N PRO A 47 14.90 -1.72 0.37
CA PRO A 47 13.78 -1.83 1.30
C PRO A 47 12.62 -0.91 0.90
N GLY A 48 11.47 -1.12 1.48
CA GLY A 48 10.27 -0.33 1.18
C GLY A 48 9.47 -0.88 0.01
N LEU A 49 8.98 0.00 -0.86
CA LEU A 49 8.09 -0.36 -1.98
C LEU A 49 8.73 -1.37 -2.95
N ASP A 50 10.03 -1.27 -3.21
CA ASP A 50 10.74 -2.19 -4.11
C ASP A 50 10.71 -3.63 -3.56
N LEU A 51 10.93 -3.81 -2.26
CA LEU A 51 10.80 -5.11 -1.58
C LEU A 51 9.39 -5.68 -1.75
N VAL A 52 8.36 -4.89 -1.46
CA VAL A 52 6.96 -5.31 -1.57
C VAL A 52 6.62 -5.70 -3.00
N ALA A 53 6.98 -4.85 -3.99
CA ALA A 53 6.71 -5.08 -5.40
C ALA A 53 7.36 -6.39 -5.91
N ARG A 54 8.62 -6.65 -5.53
CA ARG A 54 9.33 -7.89 -5.91
C ARG A 54 8.72 -9.12 -5.27
N MET A 55 8.39 -9.05 -3.99
CA MET A 55 7.78 -10.19 -3.28
C MET A 55 6.45 -10.63 -3.90
N VAL A 56 5.57 -9.67 -4.23
CA VAL A 56 4.28 -10.01 -4.85
C VAL A 56 4.43 -10.32 -6.34
N GLY A 57 5.34 -9.64 -7.04
CA GLY A 57 5.58 -9.83 -8.46
C GLY A 57 6.22 -11.20 -8.78
N ASP A 58 7.12 -11.70 -7.93
CA ASP A 58 7.72 -13.04 -8.11
C ASP A 58 6.64 -14.13 -7.98
N LYS A 59 5.69 -13.99 -7.06
CA LYS A 59 4.56 -14.90 -6.92
C LYS A 59 3.57 -14.77 -8.09
N LEU A 60 3.34 -13.54 -8.56
CA LEU A 60 2.56 -13.28 -9.76
C LEU A 60 3.19 -13.97 -10.98
N SER A 61 4.51 -13.85 -11.17
CA SER A 61 5.25 -14.52 -12.25
C SER A 61 5.03 -16.03 -12.24
N ALA A 62 5.17 -16.64 -11.07
CA ALA A 62 4.97 -18.08 -10.90
C ALA A 62 3.54 -18.53 -11.21
N SER A 63 2.53 -17.73 -10.84
CA SER A 63 1.11 -18.11 -10.99
C SER A 63 0.57 -17.84 -12.40
N ILE A 64 1.04 -16.79 -13.08
CA ILE A 64 0.62 -16.43 -14.44
C ILE A 64 1.43 -17.21 -15.51
N GLY A 65 2.62 -17.71 -15.17
CA GLY A 65 3.49 -18.41 -16.11
C GLY A 65 4.20 -17.49 -17.11
N GLN A 66 4.33 -16.20 -16.77
CA GLN A 66 5.08 -15.21 -17.54
C GLN A 66 6.08 -14.50 -16.63
N PRO A 67 7.28 -14.15 -17.13
CA PRO A 67 8.26 -13.39 -16.37
C PRO A 67 7.69 -12.05 -15.91
N VAL A 68 7.97 -11.67 -14.66
CA VAL A 68 7.79 -10.31 -14.16
C VAL A 68 9.17 -9.63 -14.12
N VAL A 69 9.28 -8.46 -14.75
CA VAL A 69 10.48 -7.65 -14.76
C VAL A 69 10.25 -6.36 -13.95
N TYR A 70 11.29 -5.89 -13.29
CA TYR A 70 11.18 -4.71 -12.40
C TYR A 70 11.98 -3.55 -12.96
N GLU A 71 11.31 -2.42 -13.18
CA GLU A 71 11.92 -1.20 -13.71
C GLU A 71 11.89 -0.08 -12.67
N ASN A 72 13.02 0.20 -12.01
CA ASN A 72 13.12 1.33 -11.10
C ASN A 72 13.29 2.63 -11.89
N ARG A 73 12.21 3.46 -11.99
CA ARG A 73 12.18 4.78 -12.64
C ARG A 73 12.05 5.87 -11.58
N THR A 74 13.18 6.29 -11.06
CA THR A 74 13.24 7.23 -9.93
C THR A 74 13.17 8.70 -10.38
N GLY A 75 12.77 9.59 -9.45
CA GLY A 75 12.82 11.03 -9.63
C GLY A 75 11.47 11.72 -9.45
N ALA A 76 11.51 13.03 -9.17
CA ALA A 76 10.34 13.89 -8.94
C ALA A 76 9.29 13.24 -8.01
N SER A 77 9.71 12.75 -6.85
CA SER A 77 8.84 12.05 -5.88
C SER A 77 8.04 10.89 -6.49
N GLY A 78 8.59 10.20 -7.49
CA GLY A 78 7.97 9.09 -8.19
C GLY A 78 7.08 9.47 -9.37
N SER A 79 6.95 10.76 -9.68
CA SER A 79 6.11 11.24 -10.80
C SER A 79 6.59 10.75 -12.16
N ILE A 80 7.91 10.54 -12.36
CA ILE A 80 8.47 10.02 -13.61
C ILE A 80 7.91 8.62 -13.91
N ALA A 81 7.87 7.75 -12.90
CA ALA A 81 7.31 6.41 -13.04
C ALA A 81 5.79 6.45 -13.29
N ALA A 82 5.09 7.29 -12.54
CA ALA A 82 3.63 7.44 -12.65
C ALA A 82 3.23 7.95 -14.04
N GLU A 83 3.89 8.99 -14.55
CA GLU A 83 3.66 9.51 -15.90
C GLU A 83 3.92 8.47 -16.99
N TYR A 84 4.99 7.69 -16.85
CA TYR A 84 5.31 6.61 -17.80
C TYR A 84 4.18 5.57 -17.86
N VAL A 85 3.70 5.09 -16.71
CA VAL A 85 2.63 4.09 -16.66
C VAL A 85 1.28 4.68 -17.07
N ALA A 86 0.98 5.92 -16.72
CA ALA A 86 -0.25 6.61 -17.13
C ALA A 86 -0.45 6.65 -18.65
N ARG A 87 0.65 6.59 -19.42
CA ARG A 87 0.65 6.61 -20.89
C ARG A 87 0.81 5.22 -21.52
N ALA A 88 0.96 4.18 -20.71
CA ALA A 88 1.15 2.83 -21.22
C ALA A 88 -0.16 2.25 -21.79
N VAL A 89 -0.03 1.23 -22.64
CA VAL A 89 -1.17 0.51 -23.19
C VAL A 89 -1.83 -0.31 -22.06
N PRO A 90 -3.17 -0.27 -21.90
CA PRO A 90 -3.88 -0.99 -20.84
C PRO A 90 -4.10 -2.47 -21.18
N ASP A 91 -3.03 -3.19 -21.53
CA ASP A 91 -3.04 -4.62 -21.90
C ASP A 91 -2.63 -5.55 -20.74
N GLY A 92 -2.39 -5.00 -19.54
CA GLY A 92 -1.98 -5.75 -18.35
C GLY A 92 -0.50 -6.08 -18.27
N THR A 93 0.31 -5.67 -19.24
CA THR A 93 1.76 -5.98 -19.28
C THR A 93 2.65 -4.86 -18.73
N THR A 94 2.09 -3.68 -18.45
CA THR A 94 2.78 -2.59 -17.77
C THR A 94 1.96 -2.19 -16.54
N LEU A 95 2.53 -2.41 -15.36
CA LEU A 95 1.92 -2.10 -14.06
C LEU A 95 2.83 -1.14 -13.30
N MET A 96 2.31 -0.50 -12.28
CA MET A 96 3.08 0.35 -11.36
C MET A 96 2.94 -0.15 -9.92
N ALA A 97 4.04 -0.21 -9.21
CA ALA A 97 4.03 -0.24 -7.76
C ALA A 97 3.71 1.19 -7.27
N ALA A 98 2.47 1.41 -6.86
CA ALA A 98 1.97 2.68 -6.37
C ALA A 98 2.21 2.83 -4.86
N ALA A 99 2.38 4.08 -4.43
CA ALA A 99 2.52 4.44 -3.02
C ALA A 99 1.60 5.62 -2.69
N THR A 100 1.32 5.84 -1.41
CA THR A 100 0.60 7.02 -0.91
C THR A 100 1.20 8.32 -1.48
N SER A 101 2.54 8.41 -1.59
CA SER A 101 3.19 9.59 -2.16
C SER A 101 2.77 9.84 -3.61
N THR A 102 2.82 8.84 -4.46
CA THR A 102 2.52 8.99 -5.90
C THR A 102 1.03 9.17 -6.20
N HIS A 103 0.14 8.62 -5.39
CA HIS A 103 -1.29 8.60 -5.70
C HIS A 103 -2.18 9.38 -4.72
N ALA A 104 -1.63 9.90 -3.61
CA ALA A 104 -2.43 10.69 -2.67
C ALA A 104 -1.77 12.02 -2.29
N THR A 105 -0.44 12.10 -2.07
CA THR A 105 0.15 13.34 -1.57
C THR A 105 0.74 14.23 -2.65
N ASN A 106 1.26 13.70 -3.76
CA ASN A 106 1.86 14.50 -4.84
C ASN A 106 0.90 15.51 -5.45
N VAL A 107 -0.41 15.25 -5.47
CA VAL A 107 -1.43 16.22 -5.95
C VAL A 107 -1.46 17.51 -5.14
N HIS A 108 -0.97 17.48 -3.90
CA HIS A 108 -0.88 18.63 -3.01
C HIS A 108 0.51 19.25 -2.96
N LEU A 109 1.54 18.50 -3.36
CA LEU A 109 2.96 18.88 -3.23
C LEU A 109 3.58 19.34 -4.55
N ILE A 110 3.04 18.92 -5.70
CA ILE A 110 3.60 19.23 -7.02
C ILE A 110 2.61 20.10 -7.80
N LYS A 111 3.02 21.34 -8.09
CA LYS A 111 2.16 22.35 -8.71
C LYS A 111 1.66 21.96 -10.11
N ASN A 112 2.51 21.35 -10.92
CA ASN A 112 2.21 20.93 -12.28
C ASN A 112 2.39 19.42 -12.40
N LEU A 113 1.59 18.66 -11.64
CA LEU A 113 1.65 17.20 -11.70
C LEU A 113 1.23 16.72 -13.09
N SER A 114 2.09 15.94 -13.75
CA SER A 114 1.92 15.51 -15.15
C SER A 114 0.90 14.36 -15.34
N TYR A 115 0.27 13.89 -14.26
CA TYR A 115 -0.74 12.83 -14.27
C TYR A 115 -1.84 13.11 -13.23
N ASP A 116 -3.01 12.53 -13.47
CA ASP A 116 -4.12 12.49 -12.50
C ASP A 116 -4.15 11.09 -11.85
N PRO A 117 -3.93 10.97 -10.52
CA PRO A 117 -3.82 9.67 -9.84
C PRO A 117 -5.14 8.88 -9.84
N ILE A 118 -6.27 9.52 -10.16
CA ILE A 118 -7.57 8.86 -10.25
C ILE A 118 -7.90 8.50 -11.70
N LYS A 119 -7.74 9.46 -12.63
CA LYS A 119 -8.21 9.28 -14.01
C LYS A 119 -7.26 8.49 -14.89
N ASN A 120 -5.95 8.54 -14.61
CA ASN A 120 -4.95 7.92 -15.46
C ASN A 120 -4.56 6.50 -15.05
N PHE A 121 -5.17 5.95 -14.00
CA PHE A 121 -4.86 4.63 -13.48
C PHE A 121 -6.09 3.79 -13.20
N THR A 122 -5.91 2.47 -13.30
CA THR A 122 -6.85 1.44 -12.83
C THR A 122 -6.25 0.81 -11.58
N PRO A 123 -6.79 1.05 -10.37
CA PRO A 123 -6.36 0.37 -9.14
C PRO A 123 -6.60 -1.13 -9.24
N ILE A 124 -5.60 -1.94 -8.86
CA ILE A 124 -5.69 -3.40 -8.93
C ILE A 124 -5.81 -3.98 -7.52
N VAL A 125 -4.88 -3.66 -6.63
CA VAL A 125 -4.88 -4.15 -5.24
C VAL A 125 -4.08 -3.23 -4.34
N GLU A 126 -4.56 -2.97 -3.13
CA GLU A 126 -3.75 -2.45 -2.04
C GLU A 126 -2.93 -3.60 -1.46
N SER A 127 -1.61 -3.57 -1.60
CA SER A 127 -0.78 -4.69 -1.17
C SER A 127 -0.58 -4.67 0.34
N VAL A 128 -0.13 -3.55 0.87
CA VAL A 128 0.24 -3.41 2.28
C VAL A 128 0.03 -1.99 2.80
N GLU A 129 -0.17 -1.88 4.12
CA GLU A 129 0.01 -0.66 4.90
C GLU A 129 1.35 -0.68 5.63
N THR A 130 2.00 0.48 5.74
CA THR A 130 3.22 0.65 6.53
C THR A 130 2.85 1.00 7.96
N ILE A 131 3.35 0.27 8.92
CA ILE A 131 3.15 0.55 10.33
C ILE A 131 4.12 1.65 10.76
N GLY A 132 3.56 2.80 11.17
CA GLY A 132 4.31 3.92 11.74
C GLY A 132 4.42 3.82 13.26
N CYS A 133 5.37 4.55 13.85
CA CYS A 133 5.48 4.63 15.31
C CYS A 133 6.10 5.96 15.76
N ILE A 134 5.92 6.25 17.05
CA ILE A 134 6.64 7.30 17.79
C ILE A 134 7.72 6.64 18.61
N VAL A 135 8.97 7.07 18.41
CA VAL A 135 10.13 6.64 19.20
C VAL A 135 10.73 7.83 19.92
N VAL A 136 11.14 7.64 21.17
CA VAL A 136 11.84 8.64 21.95
C VAL A 136 13.20 8.14 22.41
N ASN A 137 14.13 9.07 22.61
CA ASN A 137 15.37 8.79 23.33
C ASN A 137 15.17 9.13 24.81
N THR A 138 15.06 8.09 25.64
CA THR A 138 14.76 8.21 27.08
C THR A 138 15.92 8.78 27.89
N SER A 139 17.14 8.81 27.37
CA SER A 139 18.29 9.43 28.05
C SER A 139 18.22 10.96 28.04
N VAL A 140 17.50 11.56 27.09
CA VAL A 140 17.30 13.01 26.95
C VAL A 140 15.87 13.45 27.25
N VAL A 141 14.89 12.58 27.13
CA VAL A 141 13.49 12.81 27.51
C VAL A 141 12.99 11.61 28.32
N PRO A 142 12.90 11.74 29.66
CA PRO A 142 12.61 10.60 30.55
C PRO A 142 11.10 10.31 30.58
N VAL A 143 10.55 9.85 29.46
CA VAL A 143 9.12 9.51 29.31
C VAL A 143 8.96 8.07 28.85
N ASN A 144 7.86 7.43 29.26
CA ASN A 144 7.58 6.03 29.01
C ASN A 144 6.26 5.77 28.28
N SER A 145 5.49 6.82 28.03
CA SER A 145 4.18 6.73 27.36
C SER A 145 3.92 7.99 26.53
N VAL A 146 2.95 7.90 25.61
CA VAL A 146 2.47 9.06 24.83
C VAL A 146 1.92 10.14 25.75
N ALA A 147 1.19 9.76 26.80
CA ALA A 147 0.64 10.72 27.77
C ALA A 147 1.75 11.49 28.51
N GLU A 148 2.82 10.80 28.93
CA GLU A 148 3.99 11.43 29.55
C GLU A 148 4.74 12.34 28.57
N LEU A 149 4.86 11.95 27.29
CA LEU A 149 5.46 12.80 26.27
C LEU A 149 4.69 14.11 26.08
N VAL A 150 3.34 14.03 26.02
CA VAL A 150 2.47 15.21 25.92
C VAL A 150 2.61 16.10 27.16
N ALA A 151 2.62 15.53 28.36
CA ALA A 151 2.80 16.28 29.61
C ALA A 151 4.18 16.97 29.65
N TYR A 152 5.23 16.23 29.27
CA TYR A 152 6.60 16.77 29.21
C TYR A 152 6.72 17.91 28.19
N ALA A 153 6.13 17.75 26.99
CA ALA A 153 6.14 18.78 25.96
C ALA A 153 5.43 20.06 26.41
N LYS A 154 4.29 19.95 27.11
CA LYS A 154 3.55 21.09 27.69
C LYS A 154 4.36 21.79 28.79
N ALA A 155 5.09 21.06 29.61
CA ALA A 155 5.95 21.62 30.67
C ALA A 155 7.25 22.23 30.12
N ASN A 156 7.66 21.88 28.90
CA ASN A 156 8.91 22.32 28.28
C ASN A 156 8.66 22.88 26.85
N PRO A 157 7.90 23.96 26.69
CA PRO A 157 7.56 24.50 25.39
C PRO A 157 8.82 24.89 24.60
N GLY A 158 8.87 24.45 23.31
CA GLY A 158 9.98 24.76 22.40
C GLY A 158 11.29 24.01 22.65
N LYS A 159 11.36 23.11 23.64
CA LYS A 159 12.59 22.36 23.96
C LYS A 159 12.68 21.02 23.25
N LEU A 160 11.60 20.51 22.70
CA LEU A 160 11.58 19.23 22.01
C LEU A 160 11.60 19.42 20.49
N SER A 161 12.32 18.53 19.82
CA SER A 161 12.27 18.40 18.37
C SER A 161 11.90 16.99 17.97
N PHE A 162 11.32 16.86 16.77
CA PHE A 162 11.06 15.56 16.17
C PHE A 162 11.67 15.46 14.79
N GLY A 163 12.21 14.27 14.47
CA GLY A 163 12.73 13.93 13.16
C GLY A 163 11.70 13.26 12.28
N SER A 164 11.85 13.44 10.97
CA SER A 164 11.09 12.72 9.93
C SER A 164 11.96 12.42 8.72
N SER A 165 11.44 11.65 7.78
CA SER A 165 12.12 11.36 6.51
C SER A 165 12.19 12.53 5.51
N GLY A 166 11.79 13.74 5.94
CA GLY A 166 11.86 14.96 5.15
C GLY A 166 10.59 15.79 5.23
N ALA A 167 10.69 17.05 4.81
CA ALA A 167 9.54 17.96 4.74
C ALA A 167 8.48 17.41 3.78
N GLY A 168 7.20 17.45 4.20
CA GLY A 168 6.06 16.92 3.43
C GLY A 168 5.94 15.39 3.45
N SER A 169 6.86 14.66 4.11
CA SER A 169 6.73 13.22 4.27
C SER A 169 5.57 12.85 5.21
N PHE A 170 5.10 11.60 5.12
CA PHE A 170 4.09 11.08 6.03
C PHE A 170 4.48 11.28 7.50
N PHE A 171 5.72 11.01 7.86
CA PHE A 171 6.19 11.14 9.24
C PHE A 171 6.34 12.61 9.70
N HIS A 172 6.57 13.55 8.78
CA HIS A 172 6.43 14.97 9.08
C HIS A 172 4.96 15.31 9.44
N LEU A 173 4.01 14.91 8.57
CA LEU A 173 2.60 15.16 8.80
C LEU A 173 2.08 14.49 10.08
N ALA A 174 2.57 13.29 10.38
CA ALA A 174 2.24 12.58 11.62
C ALA A 174 2.68 13.36 12.86
N GLY A 175 3.89 13.93 12.83
CA GLY A 175 4.39 14.78 13.90
C GLY A 175 3.60 16.09 14.05
N GLU A 176 3.27 16.74 12.95
CA GLU A 176 2.44 17.96 12.96
C GLU A 176 1.02 17.70 13.46
N LEU A 177 0.41 16.59 13.04
CA LEU A 177 -0.89 16.18 13.59
C LEU A 177 -0.79 15.92 15.10
N PHE A 178 0.32 15.30 15.56
CA PHE A 178 0.56 15.11 16.99
C PHE A 178 0.63 16.45 17.74
N ASN A 179 1.36 17.42 17.19
CA ASN A 179 1.42 18.78 17.73
C ASN A 179 0.02 19.41 17.82
N GLN A 180 -0.73 19.36 16.75
CA GLN A 180 -2.07 19.97 16.63
C GLN A 180 -3.07 19.34 17.62
N VAL A 181 -3.16 18.01 17.66
CA VAL A 181 -4.13 17.29 18.51
C VAL A 181 -3.86 17.55 20.00
N ASN A 182 -2.61 17.71 20.38
CA ASN A 182 -2.21 17.85 21.78
C ASN A 182 -1.99 19.30 22.22
N GLY A 183 -2.04 20.28 21.30
CA GLY A 183 -1.70 21.69 21.59
C GLY A 183 -0.27 21.84 22.09
N VAL A 184 0.67 21.10 21.52
CA VAL A 184 2.11 21.17 21.79
C VAL A 184 2.86 21.66 20.56
N ASN A 185 4.14 22.01 20.71
CA ASN A 185 4.98 22.48 19.63
C ASN A 185 6.37 21.81 19.70
N LEU A 186 6.46 20.60 19.15
CA LEU A 186 7.73 19.95 18.88
C LEU A 186 8.28 20.51 17.56
N ALA A 187 9.53 21.02 17.56
CA ALA A 187 10.15 21.57 16.36
C ALA A 187 10.47 20.47 15.34
N HIS A 188 10.01 20.61 14.10
CA HIS A 188 10.32 19.64 13.05
C HIS A 188 11.75 19.78 12.54
N VAL A 189 12.49 18.67 12.49
CA VAL A 189 13.83 18.56 11.88
C VAL A 189 13.73 17.63 10.67
N PRO A 190 13.78 18.15 9.44
CA PRO A 190 13.70 17.34 8.23
C PRO A 190 15.04 16.68 7.90
N TYR A 191 15.04 15.38 7.61
CA TYR A 191 16.21 14.60 7.20
C TYR A 191 16.08 14.10 5.76
N ARG A 192 17.21 13.74 5.15
CA ARG A 192 17.23 13.06 3.85
C ARG A 192 16.98 11.55 4.01
N GLY A 193 15.77 11.20 4.50
CA GLY A 193 15.35 9.82 4.76
C GLY A 193 15.34 9.44 6.24
N SER A 194 14.63 8.35 6.56
CA SER A 194 14.38 7.92 7.95
C SER A 194 15.62 7.43 8.68
N VAL A 195 16.62 6.88 7.97
CA VAL A 195 17.86 6.38 8.58
C VAL A 195 18.64 7.50 9.24
N ALA A 196 18.81 8.64 8.58
CA ALA A 196 19.54 9.79 9.14
C ALA A 196 18.82 10.37 10.38
N ALA A 197 17.49 10.49 10.33
CA ALA A 197 16.70 10.92 11.48
C ALA A 197 16.85 9.96 12.67
N PHE A 198 16.86 8.66 12.42
CA PHE A 198 17.00 7.66 13.47
C PHE A 198 18.40 7.64 14.10
N THR A 199 19.45 7.90 13.31
CA THR A 199 20.83 8.06 13.80
C THR A 199 20.93 9.23 14.78
N ASP A 200 20.32 10.37 14.44
CA ASP A 200 20.29 11.54 15.32
C ASP A 200 19.44 11.35 16.57
N LEU A 201 18.35 10.55 16.47
CA LEU A 201 17.61 10.11 17.64
C LEU A 201 18.49 9.29 18.60
N ILE A 202 19.25 8.31 18.08
CA ILE A 202 20.18 7.49 18.87
C ILE A 202 21.22 8.38 19.55
N GLY A 203 21.75 9.37 18.83
CA GLY A 203 22.73 10.33 19.34
C GLY A 203 22.16 11.37 20.32
N GLY A 204 20.83 11.43 20.50
CA GLY A 204 20.17 12.44 21.37
C GLY A 204 20.11 13.84 20.75
N HIS A 205 20.46 14.01 19.47
CA HIS A 205 20.38 15.30 18.77
C HIS A 205 18.94 15.74 18.52
N ILE A 206 18.04 14.78 18.35
CA ILE A 206 16.59 14.96 18.42
C ILE A 206 16.00 14.08 19.53
N GLN A 207 14.87 14.48 20.09
CA GLN A 207 14.26 13.83 21.23
C GLN A 207 13.23 12.78 20.84
N VAL A 208 12.52 13.04 19.74
CA VAL A 208 11.41 12.23 19.22
C VAL A 208 11.65 11.93 17.75
N ASN A 209 11.23 10.77 17.29
CA ASN A 209 11.21 10.45 15.86
C ASN A 209 9.89 9.76 15.48
N PHE A 210 9.25 10.26 14.42
CA PHE A 210 8.17 9.58 13.74
C PHE A 210 8.78 8.78 12.60
N THR A 211 8.61 7.45 12.62
CA THR A 211 9.29 6.55 11.69
C THR A 211 8.52 5.24 11.47
N GLN A 212 9.03 4.37 10.62
CA GLN A 212 8.49 3.01 10.44
C GLN A 212 8.82 2.14 11.66
N LEU A 213 7.86 1.32 12.09
CA LEU A 213 8.02 0.42 13.23
C LEU A 213 9.17 -0.58 13.02
N SER A 214 9.34 -1.12 11.80
CA SER A 214 10.45 -2.03 11.50
C SER A 214 11.84 -1.43 11.78
N GLN A 215 12.01 -0.14 11.54
CA GLN A 215 13.25 0.55 11.87
C GLN A 215 13.47 0.63 13.38
N ALA A 216 12.43 0.95 14.15
CA ALA A 216 12.51 1.03 15.60
C ALA A 216 12.79 -0.35 16.24
N VAL A 217 12.12 -1.40 15.74
CA VAL A 217 12.29 -2.78 16.24
C VAL A 217 13.71 -3.30 16.04
N ALA A 218 14.42 -2.87 14.99
CA ALA A 218 15.83 -3.23 14.79
C ALA A 218 16.74 -2.75 15.92
N TYR A 219 16.31 -1.76 16.71
CA TYR A 219 17.03 -1.18 17.85
C TYR A 219 16.32 -1.39 19.19
N ARG A 220 15.39 -2.36 19.27
CA ARG A 220 14.58 -2.63 20.48
C ARG A 220 15.41 -2.95 21.73
N ASP A 221 16.63 -3.46 21.54
CA ASP A 221 17.54 -3.80 22.65
C ASP A 221 18.39 -2.60 23.12
N ASN A 222 18.24 -1.42 22.50
CA ASN A 222 18.89 -0.21 22.96
C ASN A 222 18.11 0.37 24.16
N PRO A 223 18.72 0.43 25.37
CA PRO A 223 18.02 0.86 26.59
C PRO A 223 17.59 2.33 26.59
N ASN A 224 18.19 3.13 25.70
CA ASN A 224 17.88 4.54 25.57
C ASN A 224 16.78 4.85 24.56
N LEU A 225 16.29 3.83 23.83
CA LEU A 225 15.24 4.03 22.85
C LEU A 225 13.95 3.35 23.31
N LYS A 226 12.84 4.05 23.16
CA LYS A 226 11.53 3.50 23.47
C LYS A 226 10.50 3.84 22.40
N VAL A 227 9.84 2.80 21.86
CA VAL A 227 8.63 2.97 21.08
C VAL A 227 7.48 3.27 22.04
N LEU A 228 6.88 4.44 21.93
CA LEU A 228 5.77 4.85 22.80
C LEU A 228 4.43 4.35 22.29
N ALA A 229 4.24 4.35 20.97
CA ALA A 229 3.04 3.83 20.32
C ALA A 229 3.26 3.58 18.84
N VAL A 230 2.44 2.70 18.25
CA VAL A 230 2.21 2.66 16.80
C VAL A 230 1.18 3.72 16.42
N LEU A 231 1.26 4.26 15.19
CA LEU A 231 0.41 5.39 14.75
C LEU A 231 -0.99 4.95 14.30
N GLU A 232 -1.20 3.65 14.18
CA GLU A 232 -2.46 3.05 13.71
C GLU A 232 -3.54 3.05 14.82
N GLU A 233 -4.80 2.89 14.42
CA GLU A 233 -5.95 2.84 15.33
C GLU A 233 -5.95 1.60 16.23
N THR A 234 -5.26 0.53 15.83
CA THR A 234 -5.16 -0.72 16.58
C THR A 234 -3.72 -1.18 16.68
N ARG A 235 -3.40 -1.94 17.73
CA ARG A 235 -2.07 -2.55 17.87
C ARG A 235 -1.75 -3.42 16.66
N PHE A 236 -0.47 -3.45 16.30
CA PHE A 236 -0.01 -4.32 15.24
C PHE A 236 0.17 -5.75 15.77
N SER A 237 -0.49 -6.71 15.13
CA SER A 237 -0.55 -8.11 15.60
C SER A 237 0.81 -8.81 15.68
N ARG A 238 1.79 -8.40 14.85
CA ARG A 238 3.14 -8.96 14.87
C ARG A 238 3.95 -8.54 16.11
N TRP A 239 3.70 -7.31 16.61
CA TRP A 239 4.34 -6.75 17.80
C TRP A 239 3.29 -6.11 18.72
N PRO A 240 2.45 -6.93 19.36
CA PRO A 240 1.30 -6.45 20.16
C PRO A 240 1.70 -5.76 21.47
N GLU A 241 2.97 -5.85 21.86
CA GLU A 241 3.53 -5.15 23.02
C GLU A 241 3.53 -3.62 22.83
N TYR A 242 3.56 -3.11 21.59
CA TYR A 242 3.48 -1.68 21.35
C TYR A 242 2.03 -1.20 21.33
N PRO A 243 1.64 -0.25 22.21
CA PRO A 243 0.28 0.26 22.25
C PRO A 243 -0.08 1.02 20.97
N SER A 244 -1.37 1.06 20.64
CA SER A 244 -1.88 1.99 19.63
C SER A 244 -1.87 3.42 20.17
N ILE A 245 -1.58 4.39 19.31
CA ILE A 245 -1.65 5.81 19.68
C ILE A 245 -3.05 6.22 20.15
N THR A 246 -4.09 5.60 19.61
CA THR A 246 -5.48 5.89 19.98
C THR A 246 -5.83 5.44 21.40
N GLU A 247 -5.05 4.55 22.02
CA GLU A 247 -5.22 4.18 23.42
C GLU A 247 -4.93 5.38 24.35
N ALA A 248 -4.01 6.26 23.96
CA ALA A 248 -3.69 7.47 24.71
C ALA A 248 -4.35 8.73 24.10
N LEU A 249 -4.54 8.77 22.79
CA LEU A 249 -5.01 9.92 22.02
C LEU A 249 -6.14 9.47 21.06
N PRO A 250 -7.38 9.27 21.51
CA PRO A 250 -8.48 8.80 20.65
C PRO A 250 -8.81 9.73 19.48
N SER A 251 -8.44 11.01 19.58
CA SER A 251 -8.61 12.01 18.51
C SER A 251 -7.50 12.00 17.46
N TYR A 252 -6.39 11.30 17.70
CA TYR A 252 -5.34 11.14 16.70
C TYR A 252 -5.78 10.14 15.63
N LYS A 253 -6.06 10.64 14.44
CA LYS A 253 -6.49 9.81 13.31
C LYS A 253 -5.64 10.15 12.10
N MET A 254 -4.66 9.32 11.84
CA MET A 254 -3.77 9.41 10.68
C MET A 254 -3.90 8.11 9.90
N PRO A 255 -4.41 8.13 8.65
CA PRO A 255 -4.45 6.91 7.85
C PRO A 255 -3.02 6.43 7.59
N PRO A 256 -2.74 5.11 7.74
CA PRO A 256 -1.41 4.57 7.46
C PRO A 256 -1.04 4.80 5.99
N THR A 257 0.25 4.93 5.69
CA THR A 257 0.70 4.90 4.30
C THR A 257 0.58 3.50 3.75
N TRP A 258 0.35 3.41 2.46
CA TRP A 258 0.15 2.14 1.77
C TRP A 258 1.02 2.01 0.53
N ASN A 259 1.20 0.76 0.11
CA ASN A 259 1.73 0.38 -1.18
C ASN A 259 0.71 -0.53 -1.88
N GLY A 260 0.58 -0.37 -3.20
CA GLY A 260 -0.35 -1.18 -3.99
C GLY A 260 0.12 -1.33 -5.43
N ILE A 261 -0.67 -2.04 -6.21
CA ILE A 261 -0.43 -2.22 -7.65
C ILE A 261 -1.56 -1.55 -8.43
N VAL A 262 -1.18 -0.74 -9.41
CA VAL A 262 -2.10 -0.11 -10.37
C VAL A 262 -1.67 -0.41 -11.79
N GLY A 263 -2.59 -0.38 -12.73
CA GLY A 263 -2.33 -0.37 -14.17
C GLY A 263 -2.69 0.98 -14.79
N PRO A 264 -2.39 1.21 -16.08
CA PRO A 264 -2.89 2.37 -16.81
C PRO A 264 -4.41 2.37 -16.85
N ALA A 265 -5.02 3.55 -17.04
CA ALA A 265 -6.47 3.69 -17.12
C ALA A 265 -7.07 2.86 -18.24
N GLY A 266 -8.29 2.33 -18.01
CA GLY A 266 -9.01 1.55 -19.02
C GLY A 266 -8.53 0.12 -19.14
N LEU A 267 -7.91 -0.44 -18.09
CA LEU A 267 -7.57 -1.87 -18.06
C LEU A 267 -8.84 -2.70 -18.23
N PRO A 268 -8.92 -3.62 -19.24
CA PRO A 268 -10.10 -4.46 -19.45
C PRO A 268 -10.45 -5.30 -18.22
N GLU A 269 -11.72 -5.42 -17.92
CA GLU A 269 -12.21 -6.12 -16.72
C GLU A 269 -11.67 -7.56 -16.57
N PRO A 270 -11.57 -8.41 -17.60
CA PRO A 270 -10.98 -9.74 -17.45
C PRO A 270 -9.52 -9.71 -17.03
N ILE A 271 -8.76 -8.70 -17.46
CA ILE A 271 -7.35 -8.48 -17.08
C ILE A 271 -7.27 -8.04 -15.63
N LEU A 272 -8.10 -7.04 -15.25
CA LEU A 272 -8.16 -6.52 -13.88
C LEU A 272 -8.49 -7.64 -12.89
N GLN A 273 -9.52 -8.42 -13.16
CA GLN A 273 -9.95 -9.52 -12.29
C GLN A 273 -8.85 -10.58 -12.13
N ARG A 274 -8.20 -10.96 -13.24
CA ARG A 274 -7.11 -11.95 -13.20
C ARG A 274 -5.94 -11.45 -12.40
N LEU A 275 -5.46 -10.22 -12.65
CA LEU A 275 -4.35 -9.63 -11.90
C LEU A 275 -4.68 -9.46 -10.42
N ASN A 276 -5.88 -8.96 -10.09
CA ASN A 276 -6.34 -8.82 -8.71
C ASN A 276 -6.36 -10.18 -7.99
N ALA A 277 -6.94 -11.22 -8.60
CA ALA A 277 -7.01 -12.55 -8.01
C ALA A 277 -5.61 -13.14 -7.72
N GLU A 278 -4.68 -13.05 -8.68
CA GLU A 278 -3.34 -13.61 -8.51
C GLU A 278 -2.49 -12.83 -7.49
N LEU A 279 -2.63 -11.49 -7.47
CA LEU A 279 -1.95 -10.66 -6.47
C LEU A 279 -2.51 -10.90 -5.05
N ASN A 280 -3.82 -11.02 -4.88
CA ASN A 280 -4.41 -11.38 -3.59
C ASN A 280 -3.96 -12.78 -3.12
N LYS A 281 -3.89 -13.75 -4.04
CA LYS A 281 -3.34 -15.07 -3.76
C LYS A 281 -1.89 -14.98 -3.29
N ALA A 282 -1.05 -14.18 -3.97
CA ALA A 282 0.35 -13.95 -3.57
C ALA A 282 0.44 -13.36 -2.15
N LEU A 283 -0.36 -12.34 -1.85
CA LEU A 283 -0.40 -11.68 -0.54
C LEU A 283 -0.90 -12.58 0.59
N SER A 284 -1.77 -13.56 0.28
CA SER A 284 -2.31 -14.51 1.26
C SER A 284 -1.36 -15.67 1.59
N LEU A 285 -0.25 -15.85 0.85
CA LEU A 285 0.73 -16.89 1.14
C LEU A 285 1.38 -16.66 2.51
N PRO A 286 1.42 -17.67 3.41
CA PRO A 286 1.95 -17.50 4.75
C PRO A 286 3.38 -16.97 4.78
N GLU A 287 4.25 -17.43 3.90
CA GLU A 287 5.64 -16.98 3.81
C GLU A 287 5.77 -15.52 3.32
N VAL A 288 4.88 -15.07 2.42
CA VAL A 288 4.84 -13.68 1.96
C VAL A 288 4.35 -12.77 3.08
N LYS A 289 3.23 -13.16 3.72
CA LYS A 289 2.64 -12.44 4.83
C LYS A 289 3.63 -12.28 5.98
N ALA A 290 4.22 -13.37 6.45
CA ALA A 290 5.18 -13.35 7.56
C ALA A 290 6.37 -12.42 7.24
N LYS A 291 6.94 -12.50 6.03
CA LYS A 291 8.07 -11.68 5.64
C LYS A 291 7.70 -10.19 5.52
N LEU A 292 6.49 -9.87 5.03
CA LEU A 292 6.00 -8.49 4.99
C LEU A 292 5.78 -7.95 6.42
N GLU A 293 5.16 -8.73 7.30
CA GLU A 293 4.93 -8.35 8.70
C GLU A 293 6.25 -8.14 9.45
N ASP A 294 7.27 -8.98 9.23
CA ASP A 294 8.62 -8.81 9.81
C ASP A 294 9.33 -7.53 9.32
N ASN A 295 8.89 -6.98 8.18
CA ASN A 295 9.35 -5.70 7.67
C ASN A 295 8.44 -4.51 8.05
N GLY A 296 7.52 -4.69 9.00
CA GLY A 296 6.67 -3.62 9.52
C GLY A 296 5.52 -3.24 8.58
N TYR A 297 5.04 -4.20 7.79
CA TYR A 297 3.89 -4.01 6.91
C TYR A 297 2.71 -4.83 7.40
N ARG A 298 1.51 -4.27 7.33
CA ARG A 298 0.24 -5.00 7.42
C ARG A 298 -0.20 -5.38 6.01
N VAL A 299 -0.41 -6.66 5.73
CA VAL A 299 -0.99 -7.12 4.47
C VAL A 299 -2.47 -6.74 4.43
N VAL A 300 -2.91 -6.15 3.32
CA VAL A 300 -4.30 -5.69 3.10
C VAL A 300 -5.00 -6.56 2.07
N GLY A 301 -4.61 -6.48 0.82
CA GLY A 301 -5.33 -7.16 -0.27
C GLY A 301 -6.65 -6.47 -0.64
N GLY A 302 -7.60 -7.26 -1.16
CA GLY A 302 -8.95 -6.79 -1.48
C GLY A 302 -9.15 -6.40 -2.95
N SER A 303 -10.25 -5.70 -3.23
CA SER A 303 -10.63 -5.34 -4.60
C SER A 303 -9.95 -4.05 -5.08
N GLY A 304 -9.82 -3.90 -6.41
CA GLY A 304 -9.38 -2.66 -7.02
C GLY A 304 -10.31 -1.48 -6.72
N GLU A 305 -11.62 -1.73 -6.58
CA GLU A 305 -12.60 -0.71 -6.18
C GLU A 305 -12.34 -0.16 -4.78
N ALA A 306 -12.11 -1.04 -3.79
CA ALA A 306 -11.76 -0.65 -2.42
C ALA A 306 -10.46 0.16 -2.40
N PHE A 307 -9.45 -0.26 -3.16
CA PHE A 307 -8.20 0.47 -3.30
C PHE A 307 -8.39 1.84 -3.97
N GLY A 308 -9.19 1.92 -5.02
CA GLY A 308 -9.56 3.19 -5.65
C GLY A 308 -10.30 4.14 -4.71
N LYS A 309 -11.18 3.62 -3.84
CA LYS A 309 -11.82 4.39 -2.78
C LYS A 309 -10.78 4.92 -1.78
N ARG A 310 -9.86 4.07 -1.34
CA ARG A 310 -8.77 4.45 -0.44
C ARG A 310 -7.94 5.62 -0.99
N ILE A 311 -7.55 5.56 -2.27
CA ILE A 311 -6.79 6.64 -2.92
C ILE A 311 -7.56 7.96 -2.87
N ARG A 312 -8.86 7.96 -3.18
CA ARG A 312 -9.70 9.18 -3.14
C ARG A 312 -9.85 9.75 -1.73
N ASP A 313 -10.09 8.88 -0.76
CA ASP A 313 -10.25 9.28 0.65
C ASP A 313 -8.95 9.90 1.18
N ASP A 314 -7.79 9.34 0.85
CA ASP A 314 -6.50 9.85 1.27
C ASP A 314 -6.16 11.21 0.59
N ILE A 315 -6.45 11.38 -0.69
CA ILE A 315 -6.32 12.69 -1.35
C ILE A 315 -7.12 13.75 -0.60
N ALA A 316 -8.37 13.44 -0.25
CA ALA A 316 -9.23 14.36 0.49
C ALA A 316 -8.72 14.63 1.91
N PHE A 317 -8.16 13.62 2.56
CA PHE A 317 -7.64 13.71 3.91
C PHE A 317 -6.38 14.58 4.01
N TYR A 318 -5.40 14.35 3.13
CA TYR A 318 -4.11 15.04 3.20
C TYR A 318 -4.17 16.52 2.82
N GLY A 319 -5.11 16.93 1.98
CA GLY A 319 -5.22 18.31 1.51
C GLY A 319 -5.32 19.36 2.62
N PRO A 320 -6.27 19.25 3.57
CA PRO A 320 -6.35 20.13 4.74
C PRO A 320 -5.11 20.11 5.61
N ILE A 321 -4.48 18.94 5.82
CA ILE A 321 -3.28 18.83 6.65
C ILE A 321 -2.11 19.59 6.03
N PHE A 322 -1.84 19.42 4.72
CA PHE A 322 -0.78 20.19 4.04
C PHE A 322 -0.97 21.69 4.16
N LYS A 323 -2.23 22.15 4.06
CA LYS A 323 -2.55 23.57 4.25
C LYS A 323 -2.29 24.05 5.68
N SER A 324 -2.65 23.26 6.70
CA SER A 324 -2.49 23.63 8.11
C SER A 324 -1.01 23.70 8.54
N VAL A 325 -0.14 22.87 7.95
CA VAL A 325 1.31 22.86 8.24
C VAL A 325 2.10 23.80 7.30
N GLY A 326 1.41 24.61 6.47
CA GLY A 326 2.06 25.61 5.61
C GLY A 326 2.90 25.02 4.48
N VAL A 327 2.77 23.74 4.15
CA VAL A 327 3.45 23.11 3.02
C VAL A 327 2.75 23.55 1.73
N GLN A 328 3.49 24.23 0.87
CA GLN A 328 3.00 24.68 -0.44
C GLN A 328 3.50 23.77 -1.55
N ALA A 329 2.67 23.61 -2.59
CA ALA A 329 3.09 22.94 -3.81
C ALA A 329 4.26 23.68 -4.47
N GLN A 330 5.29 22.95 -4.84
CA GLN A 330 6.51 23.41 -5.51
C GLN A 330 6.45 23.17 -7.02
#